data_3eeb5ce0f618ed148fee93e1551daf08
#
_entry.id   3eeb5ce0f618ed148fee93e1551daf08
#
_cell.length_a   1.000
_cell.length_b   1.000
_cell.length_c   1.000
_cell.angle_alpha   90.00
_cell.angle_beta   90.00
_cell.angle_gamma   90.00
#
_symmetry.space_group_name_H-M   'P 1'
#
loop_
_entity.id
_entity.type
_entity.pdbx_description
1 polymer ?
#
loop_
_entity_poly.entity_id
_entity_poly.type
_entity_poly.pdbx_seq_one_letter_code
_entity_poly.pdbx_strand_id
1 'polypeptide(L)'
;MNPKGICRLFVSVFIASCVLNLSSVPNAFGTDSLSVSGCSVSYVGYLRDLAWEYERRTGIKIYVRGGGTVGGLENLREGKSDFAATCRNRIEGDPEDVEFVQVAWDALVFIAHKSNPVKNISLEDARKIYFAEITNWRQLNGKNAPIKVFISRTTKSLSGIEASLRNMVLNGKSPVENPNLKFLPSGGIVEQIIEKSPDGFAASGFTSARKRDVNMLKLNGISPTRENIIKKKYPLKRPLFLVVPKNSGPEVKKFINFILSKEGQRFISALGVVSLLDIK
;
A
#
# COMPACT_ATOMS: atom_id res chain seq x y z
N MET A 1 -53.57 89.76 -13.48
CA MET A 1 -53.86 88.51 -12.69
C MET A 1 -52.70 87.60 -12.80
N ASN A 2 -52.12 87.28 -11.66
CA ASN A 2 -50.95 86.41 -11.42
C ASN A 2 -51.11 84.98 -11.95
N PRO A 3 -50.06 84.29 -12.35
CA PRO A 3 -49.50 83.34 -11.40
C PRO A 3 -47.95 83.09 -11.47
N LYS A 4 -47.43 83.04 -10.34
CA LYS A 4 -46.48 82.20 -9.60
C LYS A 4 -45.40 81.47 -10.41
N GLY A 5 -44.17 81.95 -10.23
CA GLY A 5 -42.94 81.25 -10.58
C GLY A 5 -42.63 80.05 -9.64
N ILE A 6 -42.20 78.98 -10.23
CA ILE A 6 -41.66 77.80 -9.47
C ILE A 6 -40.15 77.80 -9.65
N CYS A 7 -39.46 78.01 -8.53
CA CYS A 7 -38.03 77.90 -8.38
C CYS A 7 -37.64 76.44 -8.44
N ARG A 8 -36.84 76.01 -9.44
CA ARG A 8 -36.26 74.66 -9.48
C ARG A 8 -34.86 74.63 -8.81
N LEU A 9 -34.81 74.04 -7.69
CA LEU A 9 -33.58 73.77 -6.96
C LEU A 9 -32.83 72.56 -7.63
N PHE A 10 -31.66 72.82 -8.22
CA PHE A 10 -30.80 71.75 -8.69
C PHE A 10 -29.98 71.22 -7.51
N VAL A 11 -30.29 69.99 -7.08
CA VAL A 11 -29.44 69.24 -6.14
C VAL A 11 -28.44 68.46 -6.95
N SER A 12 -27.18 68.90 -6.94
CA SER A 12 -26.05 68.13 -7.51
C SER A 12 -25.64 67.02 -6.53
N VAL A 13 -25.94 65.77 -6.88
CA VAL A 13 -25.47 64.62 -6.14
C VAL A 13 -24.06 64.29 -6.63
N PHE A 14 -23.07 64.53 -5.80
CA PHE A 14 -21.70 64.04 -5.99
C PHE A 14 -21.67 62.55 -5.61
N ILE A 15 -21.59 61.65 -6.61
CA ILE A 15 -21.31 60.23 -6.40
C ILE A 15 -19.81 60.12 -6.30
N ALA A 16 -19.32 59.96 -5.06
CA ALA A 16 -17.93 59.57 -4.80
C ALA A 16 -17.77 58.09 -5.13
N SER A 17 -17.14 57.78 -6.25
CA SER A 17 -16.73 56.40 -6.62
C SER A 17 -15.62 55.93 -5.70
N CYS A 18 -15.95 55.17 -4.66
CA CYS A 18 -15.00 54.43 -3.87
C CYS A 18 -14.53 53.22 -4.68
N VAL A 19 -13.39 53.32 -5.36
CA VAL A 19 -12.73 52.17 -6.00
C VAL A 19 -12.15 51.30 -4.88
N LEU A 20 -12.88 50.29 -4.48
CA LEU A 20 -12.37 49.21 -3.65
C LEU A 20 -11.30 48.47 -4.47
N ASN A 21 -10.02 48.71 -4.18
CA ASN A 21 -8.93 47.85 -4.58
C ASN A 21 -9.11 46.53 -3.86
N LEU A 22 -9.75 45.55 -4.50
CA LEU A 22 -9.65 44.15 -4.13
C LEU A 22 -8.22 43.69 -4.47
N SER A 23 -7.33 43.90 -3.52
CA SER A 23 -6.06 43.15 -3.48
C SER A 23 -6.43 41.67 -3.46
N SER A 24 -6.16 40.97 -4.56
CA SER A 24 -6.21 39.51 -4.63
C SER A 24 -5.23 38.96 -3.58
N VAL A 25 -5.81 38.58 -2.44
CA VAL A 25 -5.08 37.75 -1.47
C VAL A 25 -4.68 36.48 -2.23
N PRO A 26 -3.39 36.18 -2.40
CA PRO A 26 -3.04 34.91 -3.01
C PRO A 26 -3.61 33.82 -2.11
N ASN A 27 -4.47 32.97 -2.68
CA ASN A 27 -4.92 31.74 -2.03
C ASN A 27 -3.71 30.85 -1.81
N ALA A 28 -2.98 31.09 -0.72
CA ALA A 28 -2.00 30.15 -0.16
C ALA A 28 -2.76 29.04 0.62
N PHE A 29 -3.76 28.43 0.00
CA PHE A 29 -4.25 27.14 0.46
C PHE A 29 -3.24 26.12 -0.06
N GLY A 30 -2.17 25.90 0.70
CA GLY A 30 -1.46 24.65 0.66
C GLY A 30 -2.50 23.54 0.89
N THR A 31 -2.41 22.46 0.17
CA THR A 31 -3.31 21.31 0.35
C THR A 31 -3.18 20.83 1.78
N ASP A 32 -4.18 21.12 2.64
CA ASP A 32 -4.20 20.73 4.06
C ASP A 32 -4.25 19.20 4.22
N SER A 33 -4.23 18.46 3.14
CA SER A 33 -4.27 17.00 3.15
C SER A 33 -3.60 16.38 1.94
N LEU A 34 -3.08 15.17 2.12
CA LEU A 34 -2.55 14.31 1.08
C LEU A 34 -3.38 13.02 1.01
N SER A 35 -3.29 12.33 -0.11
CA SER A 35 -3.93 11.04 -0.32
C SER A 35 -2.95 10.02 -0.89
N VAL A 36 -3.03 8.78 -0.38
CA VAL A 36 -2.26 7.65 -0.86
C VAL A 36 -3.15 6.43 -1.01
N SER A 37 -2.97 5.70 -2.09
CA SER A 37 -3.66 4.43 -2.30
C SER A 37 -2.67 3.33 -2.72
N GLY A 38 -3.02 2.06 -2.53
CA GLY A 38 -2.21 0.98 -3.04
C GLY A 38 -2.10 -0.27 -2.16
N CYS A 39 -0.89 -0.77 -2.07
CA CYS A 39 -0.56 -2.06 -1.50
C CYS A 39 -1.14 -2.27 -0.09
N SER A 40 -1.95 -3.33 0.07
CA SER A 40 -2.54 -3.68 1.36
C SER A 40 -1.49 -4.01 2.43
N VAL A 41 -0.32 -4.51 2.02
CA VAL A 41 0.81 -4.78 2.93
C VAL A 41 1.29 -3.49 3.58
N SER A 42 1.49 -2.42 2.79
CA SER A 42 1.87 -1.11 3.29
C SER A 42 0.74 -0.49 4.12
N TYR A 43 -0.50 -0.55 3.63
CA TYR A 43 -1.69 -0.01 4.31
C TYR A 43 -1.85 -0.56 5.73
N VAL A 44 -1.89 -1.89 5.87
CA VAL A 44 -2.08 -2.56 7.16
C VAL A 44 -0.80 -2.48 8.00
N GLY A 45 0.35 -2.61 7.36
CA GLY A 45 1.63 -2.81 8.02
C GLY A 45 2.18 -1.59 8.75
N TYR A 46 2.14 -0.43 8.11
CA TYR A 46 2.79 0.77 8.66
C TYR A 46 2.22 2.11 8.19
N LEU A 47 1.66 2.19 6.98
CA LEU A 47 1.41 3.48 6.33
C LEU A 47 0.32 4.30 7.03
N ARG A 48 -0.72 3.64 7.58
CA ARG A 48 -1.75 4.33 8.40
C ARG A 48 -1.16 4.93 9.66
N ASP A 49 -0.34 4.15 10.37
CA ASP A 49 0.26 4.57 11.63
C ASP A 49 1.26 5.72 11.39
N LEU A 50 2.01 5.64 10.27
CA LEU A 50 2.95 6.67 9.86
C LEU A 50 2.23 7.96 9.42
N ALA A 51 1.12 7.85 8.69
CA ALA A 51 0.28 8.97 8.28
C ALA A 51 -0.29 9.71 9.50
N TRP A 52 -0.81 8.97 10.48
CA TRP A 52 -1.31 9.54 11.73
C TRP A 52 -0.20 10.26 12.50
N GLU A 53 1.00 9.69 12.60
CA GLU A 53 2.13 10.33 13.28
C GLU A 53 2.59 11.60 12.54
N TYR A 54 2.57 11.61 11.21
CA TYR A 54 2.88 12.79 10.42
C TYR A 54 1.83 13.90 10.62
N GLU A 55 0.53 13.56 10.59
CA GLU A 55 -0.57 14.49 10.88
C GLU A 55 -0.43 15.11 12.27
N ARG A 56 -0.13 14.29 13.29
CA ARG A 56 0.08 14.75 14.66
C ARG A 56 1.22 15.78 14.78
N ARG A 57 2.25 15.68 13.93
CA ARG A 57 3.42 16.57 13.95
C ARG A 57 3.26 17.85 13.13
N THR A 58 2.57 17.75 12.02
CA THR A 58 2.55 18.81 11.00
C THR A 58 1.18 19.45 10.81
N GLY A 59 0.11 18.83 11.31
CA GLY A 59 -1.27 19.22 11.02
C GLY A 59 -1.75 18.75 9.62
N ILE A 60 -0.88 18.20 8.78
CA ILE A 60 -1.22 17.77 7.41
C ILE A 60 -1.80 16.36 7.46
N LYS A 61 -3.07 16.24 7.12
CA LYS A 61 -3.77 14.96 7.07
C LYS A 61 -3.37 14.13 5.86
N ILE A 62 -3.20 12.81 6.05
CA ILE A 62 -2.92 11.89 4.95
C ILE A 62 -4.00 10.81 4.91
N TYR A 63 -4.81 10.81 3.85
CA TYR A 63 -5.82 9.79 3.61
C TYR A 63 -5.20 8.56 2.99
N VAL A 64 -5.17 7.46 3.75
CA VAL A 64 -4.56 6.19 3.33
C VAL A 64 -5.64 5.21 2.91
N ARG A 65 -5.57 4.70 1.68
CA ARG A 65 -6.51 3.72 1.12
C ARG A 65 -5.78 2.44 0.71
N GLY A 66 -6.27 1.30 1.14
CA GLY A 66 -5.90 -0.01 0.58
C GLY A 66 -6.55 -0.22 -0.79
N GLY A 67 -6.27 -1.35 -1.43
CA GLY A 67 -6.89 -1.69 -2.72
C GLY A 67 -5.95 -2.45 -3.65
N GLY A 68 -4.71 -2.68 -3.18
CA GLY A 68 -3.66 -3.37 -3.95
C GLY A 68 -2.82 -2.43 -4.81
N THR A 69 -1.67 -2.92 -5.23
CA THR A 69 -0.70 -2.15 -6.02
C THR A 69 -1.31 -1.59 -7.30
N VAL A 70 -2.04 -2.41 -8.05
CA VAL A 70 -2.60 -2.01 -9.36
C VAL A 70 -3.59 -0.87 -9.21
N GLY A 71 -4.58 -1.00 -8.31
CA GLY A 71 -5.55 0.06 -8.04
C GLY A 71 -4.89 1.35 -7.52
N GLY A 72 -3.82 1.22 -6.73
CA GLY A 72 -3.04 2.37 -6.27
C GLY A 72 -2.35 3.13 -7.40
N LEU A 73 -1.70 2.40 -8.32
CA LEU A 73 -1.04 3.00 -9.48
C LEU A 73 -2.04 3.60 -10.48
N GLU A 74 -3.23 3.02 -10.61
CA GLU A 74 -4.32 3.59 -11.42
C GLU A 74 -4.84 4.88 -10.80
N ASN A 75 -5.12 4.90 -9.50
CA ASN A 75 -5.56 6.12 -8.81
C ASN A 75 -4.51 7.24 -8.92
N LEU A 76 -3.23 6.89 -8.88
CA LEU A 76 -2.15 7.85 -9.11
C LEU A 76 -2.17 8.40 -10.54
N ARG A 77 -2.31 7.53 -11.54
CA ARG A 77 -2.39 7.92 -12.97
C ARG A 77 -3.59 8.82 -13.25
N GLU A 78 -4.71 8.58 -12.57
CA GLU A 78 -5.96 9.33 -12.73
C GLU A 78 -6.02 10.58 -11.84
N GLY A 79 -4.96 10.91 -11.09
CA GLY A 79 -4.93 12.05 -10.17
C GLY A 79 -5.85 11.92 -8.95
N LYS A 80 -6.33 10.70 -8.65
CA LYS A 80 -7.19 10.39 -7.49
C LYS A 80 -6.41 10.17 -6.20
N SER A 81 -5.09 10.08 -6.27
CA SER A 81 -4.18 10.07 -5.14
C SER A 81 -2.88 10.79 -5.49
N ASP A 82 -2.27 11.44 -4.51
CA ASP A 82 -1.05 12.23 -4.68
C ASP A 82 0.19 11.34 -4.86
N PHE A 83 0.16 10.15 -4.29
CA PHE A 83 1.18 9.11 -4.46
C PHE A 83 0.57 7.73 -4.22
N ALA A 84 1.32 6.68 -4.58
CA ALA A 84 0.85 5.30 -4.41
C ALA A 84 1.83 4.47 -3.57
N ALA A 85 1.36 3.30 -3.07
CA ALA A 85 2.20 2.34 -2.35
C ALA A 85 2.26 1.00 -3.08
N THR A 86 3.45 0.42 -3.20
CA THR A 86 3.65 -0.90 -3.81
C THR A 86 4.65 -1.76 -3.03
N CYS A 87 4.50 -3.07 -3.15
CA CYS A 87 5.41 -4.07 -2.56
C CYS A 87 6.09 -4.92 -3.65
N ARG A 88 6.36 -4.33 -4.80
CA ARG A 88 7.14 -4.90 -5.90
C ARG A 88 7.93 -3.83 -6.64
N ASN A 89 8.95 -4.23 -7.33
CA ASN A 89 9.65 -3.36 -8.28
C ASN A 89 8.73 -2.93 -9.43
N ARG A 90 9.15 -1.92 -10.16
CA ARG A 90 8.52 -1.50 -11.42
C ARG A 90 8.47 -2.68 -12.39
N ILE A 91 7.38 -2.80 -13.12
CA ILE A 91 7.21 -3.71 -14.24
C ILE A 91 6.70 -2.94 -15.46
N GLU A 92 6.72 -3.57 -16.61
CA GLU A 92 6.14 -3.02 -17.83
C GLU A 92 4.67 -2.63 -17.64
N GLY A 93 4.26 -1.48 -18.19
CA GLY A 93 2.92 -0.91 -18.06
C GLY A 93 2.67 -0.10 -16.79
N ASP A 94 3.62 -0.04 -15.84
CA ASP A 94 3.55 0.92 -14.73
C ASP A 94 3.76 2.36 -15.22
N PRO A 95 3.26 3.40 -14.52
CA PRO A 95 3.46 4.79 -14.91
C PRO A 95 4.94 5.15 -15.09
N GLU A 96 5.27 5.93 -16.13
CA GLU A 96 6.66 6.30 -16.45
C GLU A 96 7.14 7.56 -15.71
N ASP A 97 6.24 8.54 -15.54
CA ASP A 97 6.56 9.82 -14.90
C ASP A 97 6.50 9.79 -13.38
N VAL A 98 6.97 8.67 -12.80
CA VAL A 98 7.02 8.45 -11.37
C VAL A 98 8.38 7.93 -10.93
N GLU A 99 8.67 8.12 -9.65
CA GLU A 99 9.79 7.54 -8.95
C GLU A 99 9.31 6.47 -7.96
N PHE A 100 9.99 5.33 -7.91
CA PHE A 100 9.77 4.28 -6.92
C PHE A 100 10.74 4.50 -5.76
N VAL A 101 10.29 5.19 -4.73
CA VAL A 101 11.08 5.51 -3.54
C VAL A 101 10.98 4.37 -2.54
N GLN A 102 12.07 3.64 -2.33
CA GLN A 102 12.08 2.58 -1.33
C GLN A 102 12.04 3.19 0.08
N VAL A 103 11.09 2.72 0.91
CA VAL A 103 10.86 3.24 2.26
C VAL A 103 11.04 2.20 3.37
N ALA A 104 10.99 0.92 3.04
CA ALA A 104 11.18 -0.17 3.99
C ALA A 104 11.49 -1.49 3.27
N TRP A 105 11.73 -2.54 4.06
CA TRP A 105 11.83 -3.92 3.60
C TRP A 105 10.67 -4.75 4.13
N ASP A 106 10.28 -5.75 3.37
CA ASP A 106 9.29 -6.77 3.67
C ASP A 106 9.86 -8.16 3.32
N ALA A 107 9.08 -9.19 3.55
CA ALA A 107 9.33 -10.52 3.02
C ALA A 107 8.02 -11.12 2.48
N LEU A 108 8.13 -11.85 1.39
CA LEU A 108 7.05 -12.74 0.95
C LEU A 108 6.99 -13.91 1.92
N VAL A 109 5.83 -14.13 2.54
CA VAL A 109 5.59 -15.21 3.50
C VAL A 109 4.45 -16.07 3.02
N PHE A 110 4.45 -17.35 3.43
CA PHE A 110 3.32 -18.25 3.21
C PHE A 110 2.47 -18.30 4.47
N ILE A 111 1.17 -18.17 4.29
CA ILE A 111 0.19 -18.15 5.37
C ILE A 111 -0.84 -19.26 5.20
N ALA A 112 -1.26 -19.81 6.32
CA ALA A 112 -2.36 -20.75 6.44
C ALA A 112 -3.26 -20.33 7.62
N HIS A 113 -4.44 -20.92 7.74
CA HIS A 113 -5.31 -20.70 8.89
C HIS A 113 -4.59 -21.07 10.19
N LYS A 114 -4.84 -20.34 11.27
CA LYS A 114 -4.19 -20.57 12.58
C LYS A 114 -4.29 -22.00 13.11
N SER A 115 -5.41 -22.69 12.83
CA SER A 115 -5.63 -24.07 13.26
C SER A 115 -4.94 -25.12 12.37
N ASN A 116 -4.26 -24.70 11.29
CA ASN A 116 -3.56 -25.64 10.42
C ASN A 116 -2.35 -26.25 11.18
N PRO A 117 -2.23 -27.59 11.26
CA PRO A 117 -1.14 -28.23 11.96
C PRO A 117 0.22 -28.11 11.25
N VAL A 118 0.22 -27.87 9.93
CA VAL A 118 1.45 -27.64 9.17
C VAL A 118 2.06 -26.29 9.58
N LYS A 119 3.29 -26.31 10.07
CA LYS A 119 4.02 -25.13 10.56
C LYS A 119 5.25 -24.79 9.73
N ASN A 120 5.64 -25.68 8.82
CA ASN A 120 6.81 -25.52 7.98
C ASN A 120 6.55 -26.14 6.61
N ILE A 121 7.03 -25.46 5.57
CA ILE A 121 7.07 -25.98 4.20
C ILE A 121 8.45 -25.70 3.60
N SER A 122 8.82 -26.49 2.61
CA SER A 122 9.97 -26.15 1.78
C SER A 122 9.58 -25.14 0.68
N LEU A 123 10.56 -24.46 0.09
CA LEU A 123 10.32 -23.62 -1.08
C LEU A 123 9.78 -24.46 -2.26
N GLU A 124 10.24 -25.71 -2.35
CA GLU A 124 9.78 -26.65 -3.37
C GLU A 124 8.33 -27.08 -3.13
N ASP A 125 7.91 -27.35 -1.89
CA ASP A 125 6.51 -27.64 -1.57
C ASP A 125 5.60 -26.46 -1.91
N ALA A 126 6.02 -25.24 -1.57
CA ALA A 126 5.27 -24.03 -1.94
C ALA A 126 5.10 -23.93 -3.46
N ARG A 127 6.15 -24.22 -4.24
CA ARG A 127 6.09 -24.24 -5.70
C ARG A 127 5.11 -25.30 -6.21
N LYS A 128 5.21 -26.54 -5.68
CA LYS A 128 4.31 -27.65 -6.02
C LYS A 128 2.85 -27.37 -5.70
N ILE A 129 2.56 -26.68 -4.60
CA ILE A 129 1.19 -26.23 -4.29
C ILE A 129 0.67 -25.31 -5.39
N TYR A 130 1.45 -24.29 -5.81
CA TYR A 130 1.04 -23.37 -6.86
C TYR A 130 0.98 -24.00 -8.26
N PHE A 131 1.67 -25.10 -8.50
CA PHE A 131 1.59 -25.87 -9.72
C PHE A 131 0.57 -27.02 -9.66
N ALA A 132 -0.23 -27.09 -8.59
CA ALA A 132 -1.25 -28.13 -8.37
C ALA A 132 -0.69 -29.57 -8.32
N GLU A 133 0.59 -29.73 -8.00
CA GLU A 133 1.23 -31.05 -7.77
C GLU A 133 1.00 -31.52 -6.32
N ILE A 134 0.92 -30.59 -5.36
CA ILE A 134 0.49 -30.83 -3.98
C ILE A 134 -0.86 -30.15 -3.80
N THR A 135 -1.92 -30.94 -3.62
CA THR A 135 -3.31 -30.48 -3.57
C THR A 135 -4.04 -30.80 -2.27
N ASN A 136 -3.40 -31.59 -1.40
CA ASN A 136 -3.97 -32.00 -0.12
C ASN A 136 -2.95 -31.79 1.01
N TRP A 137 -3.40 -31.22 2.12
CA TRP A 137 -2.56 -30.97 3.29
C TRP A 137 -1.91 -32.24 3.87
N ARG A 138 -2.53 -33.41 3.67
CA ARG A 138 -1.98 -34.72 4.06
C ARG A 138 -0.60 -34.96 3.41
N GLN A 139 -0.36 -34.48 2.20
CA GLN A 139 0.94 -34.59 1.51
C GLN A 139 2.07 -33.83 2.24
N LEU A 140 1.69 -32.92 3.14
CA LEU A 140 2.58 -32.11 3.99
C LEU A 140 2.46 -32.48 5.48
N ASN A 141 2.05 -33.72 5.79
CA ASN A 141 1.79 -34.20 7.14
C ASN A 141 0.71 -33.39 7.89
N GLY A 142 -0.23 -32.79 7.17
CA GLY A 142 -1.39 -32.09 7.69
C GLY A 142 -2.65 -32.96 7.72
N LYS A 143 -3.80 -32.32 7.85
CA LYS A 143 -5.12 -33.00 7.79
C LYS A 143 -5.38 -33.54 6.39
N ASN A 144 -6.21 -34.57 6.29
CA ASN A 144 -6.72 -35.02 5.00
C ASN A 144 -7.81 -34.05 4.52
N ALA A 145 -7.39 -32.96 3.91
CA ALA A 145 -8.24 -31.90 3.40
C ALA A 145 -7.59 -31.24 2.16
N PRO A 146 -8.36 -30.78 1.17
CA PRO A 146 -7.84 -30.12 0.00
C PRO A 146 -7.16 -28.80 0.38
N ILE A 147 -6.07 -28.43 -0.29
CA ILE A 147 -5.45 -27.11 -0.14
C ILE A 147 -6.23 -26.11 -0.99
N LYS A 148 -6.89 -25.14 -0.36
CA LYS A 148 -7.54 -24.02 -1.03
C LYS A 148 -6.55 -22.89 -1.19
N VAL A 149 -6.09 -22.65 -2.42
CA VAL A 149 -5.08 -21.64 -2.73
C VAL A 149 -5.73 -20.30 -3.06
N PHE A 150 -5.29 -19.24 -2.42
CA PHE A 150 -5.78 -17.88 -2.68
C PHE A 150 -4.64 -16.98 -3.17
N ILE A 151 -4.88 -16.26 -4.26
CA ILE A 151 -3.91 -15.36 -4.88
C ILE A 151 -4.55 -13.98 -5.09
N SER A 152 -3.80 -12.93 -4.72
CA SER A 152 -4.18 -11.58 -5.09
C SER A 152 -3.83 -11.33 -6.55
N ARG A 153 -4.83 -11.19 -7.41
CA ARG A 153 -4.69 -10.91 -8.84
C ARG A 153 -5.75 -9.93 -9.32
N THR A 154 -5.38 -9.06 -10.23
CA THR A 154 -6.30 -8.22 -10.99
C THR A 154 -6.25 -8.60 -12.47
N THR A 155 -7.26 -8.21 -13.25
CA THR A 155 -7.30 -8.44 -14.71
C THR A 155 -6.35 -7.52 -15.48
N LYS A 156 -5.90 -6.42 -14.86
CA LYS A 156 -5.15 -5.36 -15.54
C LYS A 156 -3.64 -5.51 -15.45
N SER A 157 -3.12 -6.02 -14.32
CA SER A 157 -1.68 -6.17 -14.10
C SER A 157 -1.39 -7.07 -12.89
N LEU A 158 -0.13 -7.43 -12.68
CA LEU A 158 0.29 -8.23 -11.54
C LEU A 158 0.19 -7.43 -10.23
N SER A 159 -0.44 -8.02 -9.23
CA SER A 159 -0.39 -7.50 -7.86
C SER A 159 1.05 -7.55 -7.32
N GLY A 160 1.33 -6.76 -6.27
CA GLY A 160 2.65 -6.80 -5.65
C GLY A 160 3.00 -8.18 -5.04
N ILE A 161 2.01 -8.91 -4.52
CA ILE A 161 2.20 -10.27 -4.00
C ILE A 161 2.43 -11.25 -5.14
N GLU A 162 1.60 -11.21 -6.19
CA GLU A 162 1.73 -12.15 -7.31
C GLU A 162 3.05 -11.95 -8.07
N ALA A 163 3.45 -10.71 -8.32
CA ALA A 163 4.73 -10.43 -8.95
C ALA A 163 5.91 -11.01 -8.14
N SER A 164 5.88 -10.80 -6.81
CA SER A 164 6.90 -11.39 -5.92
C SER A 164 6.86 -12.92 -5.93
N LEU A 165 5.66 -13.52 -5.89
CA LEU A 165 5.47 -14.96 -5.95
C LEU A 165 6.06 -15.55 -7.24
N ARG A 166 5.72 -14.97 -8.40
CA ARG A 166 6.25 -15.44 -9.69
C ARG A 166 7.76 -15.35 -9.75
N ASN A 167 8.34 -14.22 -9.37
CA ASN A 167 9.78 -13.99 -9.51
C ASN A 167 10.60 -14.77 -8.48
N MET A 168 10.16 -14.85 -7.23
CA MET A 168 10.95 -15.41 -6.13
C MET A 168 10.71 -16.91 -5.89
N VAL A 169 9.55 -17.42 -6.32
CA VAL A 169 9.11 -18.79 -6.02
C VAL A 169 8.88 -19.60 -7.29
N LEU A 170 8.17 -19.05 -8.28
CA LEU A 170 7.69 -19.79 -9.44
C LEU A 170 8.58 -19.65 -10.69
N ASN A 171 9.80 -19.11 -10.54
CA ASN A 171 10.74 -18.91 -11.65
C ASN A 171 10.11 -18.16 -12.86
N GLY A 172 9.33 -17.11 -12.57
CA GLY A 172 8.62 -16.30 -13.57
C GLY A 172 7.31 -16.89 -14.09
N LYS A 173 6.99 -18.15 -13.78
CA LYS A 173 5.80 -18.83 -14.29
C LYS A 173 4.53 -18.40 -13.56
N SER A 174 3.38 -18.58 -14.22
CA SER A 174 2.06 -18.43 -13.58
C SER A 174 1.71 -19.66 -12.74
N PRO A 175 0.94 -19.49 -11.65
CA PRO A 175 0.29 -20.60 -10.97
C PRO A 175 -0.63 -21.37 -11.92
N VAL A 176 -0.75 -22.67 -11.74
CA VAL A 176 -1.66 -23.53 -12.52
C VAL A 176 -3.08 -23.36 -12.01
N GLU A 177 -3.98 -22.95 -12.87
CA GLU A 177 -5.40 -22.79 -12.53
C GLU A 177 -6.07 -24.16 -12.35
N ASN A 178 -6.79 -24.29 -11.25
CA ASN A 178 -7.51 -25.50 -10.88
C ASN A 178 -8.70 -25.14 -9.96
N PRO A 179 -9.65 -26.05 -9.70
CA PRO A 179 -10.85 -25.73 -8.91
C PRO A 179 -10.59 -25.22 -7.49
N ASN A 180 -9.43 -25.53 -6.91
CA ASN A 180 -9.06 -25.09 -5.56
C ASN A 180 -8.30 -23.76 -5.54
N LEU A 181 -7.94 -23.18 -6.70
CA LEU A 181 -7.26 -21.90 -6.79
C LEU A 181 -8.26 -20.79 -7.06
N LYS A 182 -8.25 -19.74 -6.22
CA LYS A 182 -9.13 -18.57 -6.36
C LYS A 182 -8.33 -17.28 -6.40
N PHE A 183 -8.71 -16.40 -7.32
CA PHE A 183 -8.17 -15.05 -7.43
C PHE A 183 -9.03 -14.06 -6.65
N LEU A 184 -8.38 -13.16 -5.93
CA LEU A 184 -9.00 -12.14 -5.09
C LEU A 184 -8.37 -10.77 -5.42
N PRO A 185 -9.12 -9.67 -5.30
CA PRO A 185 -8.68 -8.37 -5.81
C PRO A 185 -7.51 -7.75 -5.03
N SER A 186 -7.24 -8.16 -3.79
CA SER A 186 -6.14 -7.60 -3.01
C SER A 186 -5.57 -8.59 -1.98
N GLY A 187 -4.30 -8.39 -1.60
CA GLY A 187 -3.65 -9.18 -0.56
C GLY A 187 -4.32 -9.08 0.80
N GLY A 188 -4.91 -7.92 1.14
CA GLY A 188 -5.66 -7.76 2.39
C GLY A 188 -6.92 -8.63 2.45
N ILE A 189 -7.62 -8.80 1.33
CA ILE A 189 -8.77 -9.71 1.23
C ILE A 189 -8.29 -11.16 1.31
N VAL A 190 -7.18 -11.50 0.66
CA VAL A 190 -6.56 -12.84 0.79
C VAL A 190 -6.30 -13.17 2.26
N GLU A 191 -5.67 -12.28 3.02
CA GLU A 191 -5.39 -12.47 4.45
C GLU A 191 -6.66 -12.71 5.26
N GLN A 192 -7.73 -11.91 5.04
CA GLN A 192 -9.02 -12.07 5.71
C GLN A 192 -9.72 -13.40 5.38
N ILE A 193 -9.55 -13.90 4.16
CA ILE A 193 -10.08 -15.21 3.77
C ILE A 193 -9.30 -16.32 4.46
N ILE A 194 -7.98 -16.22 4.56
CA ILE A 194 -7.15 -17.20 5.28
C ILE A 194 -7.51 -17.27 6.77
N GLU A 195 -7.84 -16.15 7.42
CA GLU A 195 -8.31 -16.11 8.82
C GLU A 195 -9.59 -16.95 9.03
N LYS A 196 -10.36 -17.21 7.98
CA LYS A 196 -11.67 -17.89 8.00
C LYS A 196 -11.69 -19.23 7.26
N SER A 197 -10.60 -19.62 6.61
CA SER A 197 -10.52 -20.82 5.78
C SER A 197 -9.54 -21.84 6.39
N PRO A 198 -10.00 -22.85 7.14
CA PRO A 198 -9.15 -23.86 7.77
C PRO A 198 -8.19 -24.57 6.83
N ASP A 199 -8.61 -24.74 5.55
CA ASP A 199 -7.83 -25.42 4.51
C ASP A 199 -7.10 -24.44 3.59
N GLY A 200 -7.10 -23.14 3.94
CA GLY A 200 -6.54 -22.06 3.12
C GLY A 200 -5.02 -22.03 3.13
N PHE A 201 -4.46 -21.68 1.96
CA PHE A 201 -3.04 -21.39 1.75
C PHE A 201 -2.89 -20.16 0.85
N ALA A 202 -1.95 -19.29 1.18
CA ALA A 202 -1.65 -18.12 0.35
C ALA A 202 -0.23 -17.62 0.58
N ALA A 203 0.28 -16.82 -0.38
CA ALA A 203 1.39 -15.91 -0.16
C ALA A 203 0.87 -14.55 0.29
N SER A 204 1.60 -13.90 1.19
CA SER A 204 1.33 -12.53 1.65
C SER A 204 2.63 -11.79 1.99
N GLY A 205 2.52 -10.57 2.53
CA GLY A 205 3.66 -9.84 3.07
C GLY A 205 3.81 -10.06 4.58
N PHE A 206 5.04 -10.27 5.04
CA PHE A 206 5.34 -10.34 6.48
C PHE A 206 4.77 -9.16 7.25
N THR A 207 4.96 -7.96 6.70
CA THR A 207 4.60 -6.68 7.33
C THR A 207 3.10 -6.56 7.65
N SER A 208 2.21 -7.14 6.84
CA SER A 208 0.76 -7.18 7.11
C SER A 208 0.32 -8.45 7.80
N ALA A 209 0.83 -9.62 7.36
CA ALA A 209 0.41 -10.92 7.87
C ALA A 209 0.67 -11.08 9.38
N ARG A 210 1.74 -10.48 9.93
CA ARG A 210 2.04 -10.50 11.37
C ARG A 210 0.99 -9.77 12.23
N LYS A 211 0.12 -8.94 11.63
CA LYS A 211 -0.99 -8.25 12.29
C LYS A 211 -2.33 -9.02 12.13
N ARG A 212 -2.28 -10.23 11.57
CA ARG A 212 -3.44 -11.10 11.30
C ARG A 212 -3.42 -12.34 12.19
N ASP A 213 -4.58 -12.90 12.41
CA ASP A 213 -4.74 -14.17 13.15
C ASP A 213 -4.54 -15.38 12.22
N VAL A 214 -3.35 -15.48 11.66
CA VAL A 214 -2.94 -16.52 10.72
C VAL A 214 -1.66 -17.22 11.17
N ASN A 215 -1.45 -18.43 10.68
CA ASN A 215 -0.20 -19.16 10.83
C ASN A 215 0.76 -18.78 9.70
N MET A 216 1.80 -18.01 9.99
CA MET A 216 2.90 -17.78 9.06
C MET A 216 3.84 -19.00 9.09
N LEU A 217 3.91 -19.73 7.99
CA LEU A 217 4.68 -20.95 7.87
C LEU A 217 6.18 -20.64 7.88
N LYS A 218 6.97 -21.47 8.56
CA LYS A 218 8.42 -21.50 8.36
C LYS A 218 8.71 -21.89 6.91
N LEU A 219 9.78 -21.37 6.36
CA LEU A 219 10.28 -21.73 5.03
C LEU A 219 11.63 -22.40 5.17
N ASN A 220 11.74 -23.66 4.76
CA ASN A 220 12.95 -24.48 4.94
C ASN A 220 13.46 -24.46 6.41
N GLY A 221 12.54 -24.52 7.38
CA GLY A 221 12.84 -24.45 8.81
C GLY A 221 13.06 -23.04 9.37
N ILE A 222 13.15 -22.00 8.53
CA ILE A 222 13.41 -20.61 8.95
C ILE A 222 12.09 -19.89 9.20
N SER A 223 11.89 -19.40 10.41
CA SER A 223 10.70 -18.60 10.77
C SER A 223 10.74 -17.24 10.09
N PRO A 224 9.61 -16.75 9.54
CA PRO A 224 9.48 -15.40 9.01
C PRO A 224 9.38 -14.39 10.16
N THR A 225 10.52 -14.06 10.75
CA THR A 225 10.62 -13.05 11.81
C THR A 225 11.39 -11.83 11.31
N ARG A 226 11.12 -10.68 11.93
CA ARG A 226 11.87 -9.45 11.62
C ARG A 226 13.37 -9.68 11.73
N GLU A 227 13.82 -10.36 12.77
CA GLU A 227 15.24 -10.69 12.99
C GLU A 227 15.84 -11.53 11.84
N ASN A 228 15.14 -12.60 11.42
CA ASN A 228 15.61 -13.45 10.34
C ASN A 228 15.63 -12.75 8.98
N ILE A 229 14.73 -11.76 8.77
CA ILE A 229 14.72 -10.93 7.56
C ILE A 229 15.91 -9.96 7.60
N ILE A 230 16.17 -9.29 8.71
CA ILE A 230 17.32 -8.40 8.91
C ILE A 230 18.65 -9.16 8.72
N LYS A 231 18.78 -10.32 9.36
CA LYS A 231 19.98 -11.18 9.26
C LYS A 231 20.12 -11.90 7.92
N LYS A 232 19.24 -11.65 6.96
CA LYS A 232 19.20 -12.29 5.63
C LYS A 232 19.08 -13.82 5.68
N LYS A 233 18.63 -14.38 6.81
CA LYS A 233 18.36 -15.82 6.96
C LYS A 233 17.08 -16.24 6.25
N TYR A 234 16.02 -15.40 6.32
CA TYR A 234 14.79 -15.63 5.58
C TYR A 234 14.96 -15.18 4.11
N PRO A 235 14.80 -16.10 3.12
CA PRO A 235 15.30 -15.85 1.76
C PRO A 235 14.45 -14.93 0.91
N LEU A 236 13.14 -14.79 1.20
CA LEU A 236 12.19 -14.10 0.32
C LEU A 236 12.00 -12.61 0.71
N LYS A 237 13.12 -11.91 0.98
CA LYS A 237 13.13 -10.46 1.27
C LYS A 237 12.80 -9.65 0.02
N ARG A 238 11.98 -8.62 0.16
CA ARG A 238 11.57 -7.71 -0.92
C ARG A 238 11.42 -6.27 -0.44
N PRO A 239 11.50 -5.26 -1.33
CA PRO A 239 11.32 -3.87 -0.97
C PRO A 239 9.84 -3.48 -0.82
N LEU A 240 9.59 -2.40 -0.04
CA LEU A 240 8.36 -1.63 -0.03
C LEU A 240 8.65 -0.24 -0.57
N PHE A 241 7.82 0.22 -1.52
CA PHE A 241 7.99 1.50 -2.16
C PHE A 241 6.78 2.41 -1.96
N LEU A 242 7.04 3.71 -1.94
CA LEU A 242 6.08 4.72 -2.35
C LEU A 242 6.40 5.13 -3.79
N VAL A 243 5.35 5.26 -4.60
CA VAL A 243 5.45 5.66 -6.00
C VAL A 243 4.98 7.10 -6.09
N VAL A 244 5.90 7.99 -6.45
CA VAL A 244 5.74 9.43 -6.33
C VAL A 244 5.88 10.07 -7.72
N PRO A 245 4.96 10.95 -8.16
CA PRO A 245 5.15 11.70 -9.38
C PRO A 245 6.45 12.51 -9.36
N LYS A 246 7.22 12.54 -10.45
CA LYS A 246 8.46 13.33 -10.55
C LYS A 246 8.24 14.82 -10.31
N ASN A 247 7.06 15.32 -10.70
CA ASN A 247 6.62 16.70 -10.53
C ASN A 247 5.72 16.92 -9.30
N SER A 248 5.79 16.02 -8.31
CA SER A 248 4.98 16.12 -7.09
C SER A 248 5.19 17.45 -6.34
N GLY A 249 4.11 17.94 -5.73
CA GLY A 249 4.12 19.16 -4.94
C GLY A 249 5.00 19.10 -3.68
N PRO A 250 5.25 20.26 -3.04
CA PRO A 250 6.14 20.36 -1.89
C PRO A 250 5.69 19.50 -0.70
N GLU A 251 4.39 19.36 -0.46
CA GLU A 251 3.87 18.60 0.67
C GLU A 251 4.12 17.10 0.54
N VAL A 252 4.00 16.53 -0.67
CA VAL A 252 4.40 15.15 -0.95
C VAL A 252 5.89 14.96 -0.68
N LYS A 253 6.72 15.87 -1.17
CA LYS A 253 8.18 15.82 -0.95
C LYS A 253 8.54 15.89 0.54
N LYS A 254 7.87 16.76 1.32
CA LYS A 254 8.05 16.84 2.78
C LYS A 254 7.71 15.51 3.46
N PHE A 255 6.60 14.88 3.09
CA PHE A 255 6.22 13.59 3.64
C PHE A 255 7.23 12.49 3.29
N ILE A 256 7.69 12.42 2.04
CA ILE A 256 8.73 11.48 1.63
C ILE A 256 10.03 11.71 2.40
N ASN A 257 10.46 12.96 2.55
CA ASN A 257 11.65 13.30 3.33
C ASN A 257 11.50 12.91 4.81
N PHE A 258 10.32 13.11 5.39
CA PHE A 258 10.03 12.63 6.75
C PHE A 258 10.18 11.11 6.86
N ILE A 259 9.59 10.35 5.94
CA ILE A 259 9.69 8.88 5.92
C ILE A 259 11.17 8.43 5.84
N LEU A 260 11.96 9.05 4.97
CA LEU A 260 13.36 8.70 4.74
C LEU A 260 14.31 9.22 5.84
N SER A 261 13.87 10.14 6.68
CA SER A 261 14.67 10.65 7.80
C SER A 261 15.00 9.56 8.83
N LYS A 262 16.04 9.77 9.62
CA LYS A 262 16.35 8.86 10.74
C LYS A 262 15.16 8.67 11.68
N GLU A 263 14.37 9.71 11.90
CA GLU A 263 13.21 9.69 12.77
C GLU A 263 12.07 8.85 12.17
N GLY A 264 11.69 9.10 10.91
CA GLY A 264 10.68 8.30 10.20
C GLY A 264 11.08 6.83 10.12
N GLN A 265 12.35 6.53 9.86
CA GLN A 265 12.85 5.16 9.81
C GLN A 265 12.86 4.47 11.18
N ARG A 266 13.17 5.20 12.27
CA ARG A 266 13.01 4.68 13.64
C ARG A 266 11.56 4.39 13.98
N PHE A 267 10.64 5.24 13.54
CA PHE A 267 9.21 5.01 13.73
C PHE A 267 8.74 3.76 12.99
N ILE A 268 9.13 3.58 11.71
CA ILE A 268 8.87 2.37 10.92
C ILE A 268 9.41 1.13 11.65
N SER A 269 10.64 1.19 12.17
CA SER A 269 11.25 0.12 12.97
C SER A 269 10.45 -0.18 14.25
N ALA A 270 10.01 0.85 14.97
CA ALA A 270 9.19 0.71 16.18
C ALA A 270 7.83 0.05 15.90
N LEU A 271 7.27 0.26 14.72
CA LEU A 271 6.07 -0.46 14.26
C LEU A 271 6.35 -1.95 13.95
N GLY A 272 7.59 -2.42 14.10
CA GLY A 272 8.01 -3.81 13.84
C GLY A 272 8.22 -4.14 12.36
N VAL A 273 8.25 -3.14 11.48
CA VAL A 273 8.62 -3.26 10.07
C VAL A 273 10.14 -3.23 9.96
N VAL A 274 10.70 -3.85 8.94
CA VAL A 274 12.14 -3.78 8.69
C VAL A 274 12.44 -2.46 7.97
N SER A 275 13.02 -1.51 8.70
CA SER A 275 13.37 -0.19 8.18
C SER A 275 14.63 -0.23 7.30
N LEU A 276 14.91 0.85 6.58
CA LEU A 276 16.15 0.99 5.81
C LEU A 276 17.38 1.07 6.71
N LEU A 277 17.22 1.48 7.98
CA LEU A 277 18.32 1.53 8.96
C LEU A 277 18.69 0.14 9.51
N ASP A 278 17.78 -0.82 9.43
CA ASP A 278 17.99 -2.18 9.97
C ASP A 278 18.86 -3.05 9.06
N ILE A 279 18.95 -2.72 7.78
CA ILE A 279 19.73 -3.46 6.79
C ILE A 279 20.66 -2.47 6.07
N LYS A 280 21.93 -2.60 6.34
CA LYS A 280 22.99 -1.91 5.64
C LYS A 280 23.41 -2.66 4.39
#